data_45d757a910a45b9787469c5786c7bbc6
#
_entry.id   45d757a910a45b9787469c5786c7bbc6
#
_cell.length_a   1.000
_cell.length_b   1.000
_cell.length_c   1.000
_cell.angle_alpha   90.00
_cell.angle_beta   90.00
_cell.angle_gamma   90.00
#
_symmetry.space_group_name_H-M   'P 1'
#
loop_
_entity.id
_entity.type
_entity.pdbx_description
1 polymer ?
#
loop_
_entity_poly.entity_id
_entity_poly.type
_entity_poly.pdbx_seq_one_letter_code
_entity_poly.pdbx_strand_id
1 'polypeptide(L)'
;MKLKATFVPAFSRDLKRIGKRGLDERELLKVIDLILENTPAAIDELRRRHRMHTLAGKWKGNNECHVANAGDWLIVWKVCDGVAFFQRAGSHDEIFNSRPPLK
;
A
#
# COMPACT_ATOMS: atom_id res chain seq x y z
N MET A 1 16.02 -8.85 1.50
CA MET A 1 16.67 -7.55 1.70
C MET A 1 15.62 -6.51 2.06
N LYS A 2 15.83 -5.82 3.17
CA LYS A 2 14.87 -4.80 3.62
C LYS A 2 14.83 -3.61 2.67
N LEU A 3 13.63 -3.06 2.51
CA LEU A 3 13.44 -1.85 1.71
C LEU A 3 13.40 -0.63 2.61
N LYS A 4 13.81 0.50 2.08
CA LYS A 4 13.61 1.78 2.73
C LYS A 4 12.23 2.29 2.35
N ALA A 5 11.63 3.11 3.21
CA ALA A 5 10.30 3.64 2.97
C ALA A 5 10.35 5.09 2.53
N THR A 6 9.55 5.43 1.54
CA THR A 6 9.28 6.82 1.17
C THR A 6 7.76 6.97 1.08
N PHE A 7 7.26 7.94 1.84
CA PHE A 7 5.82 8.23 1.86
C PHE A 7 5.60 9.50 1.05
N VAL A 8 5.04 9.34 -0.16
CA VAL A 8 4.80 10.50 -0.99
C VAL A 8 3.69 11.38 -0.38
N PRO A 9 3.65 12.68 -0.69
CA PRO A 9 2.66 13.57 -0.05
C PRO A 9 1.22 13.10 -0.18
N ALA A 10 0.84 12.53 -1.31
CA ALA A 10 -0.52 12.02 -1.50
C ALA A 10 -0.85 10.91 -0.51
N PHE A 11 0.10 10.01 -0.26
CA PHE A 11 -0.09 8.93 0.70
C PHE A 11 -0.27 9.49 2.12
N SER A 12 0.56 10.47 2.50
CA SER A 12 0.45 11.09 3.83
C SER A 12 -0.89 11.78 4.02
N ARG A 13 -1.39 12.46 2.99
CA ARG A 13 -2.71 13.08 3.05
C ARG A 13 -3.81 12.03 3.17
N ASP A 14 -3.66 10.92 2.42
CA ASP A 14 -4.61 9.81 2.52
C ASP A 14 -4.69 9.26 3.93
N LEU A 15 -3.52 9.07 4.58
CA LEU A 15 -3.48 8.54 5.94
C LEU A 15 -4.24 9.43 6.92
N LYS A 16 -4.10 10.73 6.80
CA LYS A 16 -4.84 11.66 7.66
C LYS A 16 -6.34 11.51 7.47
N ARG A 17 -6.78 11.39 6.21
CA ARG A 17 -8.19 11.26 5.88
C ARG A 17 -8.77 9.95 6.42
N ILE A 18 -8.12 8.83 6.15
CA ILE A 18 -8.65 7.52 6.56
C ILE A 18 -8.51 7.27 8.05
N GLY A 19 -7.53 7.89 8.70
CA GLY A 19 -7.40 7.80 10.15
C GLY A 19 -8.62 8.36 10.86
N LYS A 20 -9.21 9.42 10.32
CA LYS A 20 -10.43 10.01 10.85
C LYS A 20 -11.65 9.12 10.63
N ARG A 21 -11.55 8.16 9.72
CA ARG A 21 -12.66 7.25 9.38
C ARG A 21 -12.52 5.89 10.05
N GLY A 22 -11.58 5.75 10.98
CA GLY A 22 -11.48 4.59 11.83
C GLY A 22 -10.57 3.46 11.38
N LEU A 23 -9.66 3.72 10.45
CA LEU A 23 -8.66 2.72 10.09
C LEU A 23 -7.80 2.40 11.30
N ASP A 24 -7.62 1.11 11.59
CA ASP A 24 -6.75 0.69 12.68
C ASP A 24 -5.28 0.89 12.27
N GLU A 25 -4.63 1.82 12.94
CA GLU A 25 -3.26 2.17 12.66
C GLU A 25 -2.30 0.98 12.85
N ARG A 26 -2.59 0.11 13.81
CA ARG A 26 -1.75 -1.07 14.05
C ARG A 26 -1.79 -2.04 12.88
N GLU A 27 -2.94 -2.22 12.26
CA GLU A 27 -3.05 -3.06 11.07
C GLU A 27 -2.29 -2.46 9.91
N LEU A 28 -2.36 -1.14 9.75
CA LEU A 28 -1.62 -0.44 8.73
C LEU A 28 -0.12 -0.63 8.90
N LEU A 29 0.40 -0.43 10.11
CA LEU A 29 1.83 -0.57 10.39
C LEU A 29 2.31 -1.99 10.15
N LYS A 30 1.50 -2.97 10.48
CA LYS A 30 1.82 -4.37 10.25
C LYS A 30 2.05 -4.65 8.76
N VAL A 31 1.17 -4.13 7.92
CA VAL A 31 1.28 -4.31 6.47
C VAL A 31 2.51 -3.59 5.93
N ILE A 32 2.74 -2.37 6.39
CA ILE A 32 3.93 -1.62 5.97
C ILE A 32 5.21 -2.38 6.36
N ASP A 33 5.25 -2.92 7.56
CA ASP A 33 6.42 -3.69 8.01
C ASP A 33 6.67 -4.91 7.13
N LEU A 34 5.62 -5.63 6.74
CA LEU A 34 5.76 -6.77 5.84
C LEU A 34 6.33 -6.36 4.48
N ILE A 35 5.85 -5.24 3.96
CA ILE A 35 6.34 -4.72 2.67
C ILE A 35 7.83 -4.39 2.79
N LEU A 36 8.22 -3.70 3.86
CA LEU A 36 9.61 -3.29 4.04
C LEU A 36 10.54 -4.45 4.34
N GLU A 37 10.04 -5.48 5.01
CA GLU A 37 10.84 -6.67 5.28
C GLU A 37 11.30 -7.34 3.99
N ASN A 38 10.42 -7.43 3.00
CA ASN A 38 10.74 -7.87 1.65
C ASN A 38 11.45 -9.23 1.60
N THR A 39 10.97 -10.17 2.40
CA THR A 39 11.44 -11.57 2.39
C THR A 39 10.40 -12.43 1.69
N PRO A 40 10.79 -13.63 1.22
CA PRO A 40 9.81 -14.56 0.64
C PRO A 40 8.65 -14.85 1.59
N ALA A 41 8.93 -14.99 2.89
CA ALA A 41 7.87 -15.24 3.88
C ALA A 41 6.93 -14.04 4.02
N ALA A 42 7.48 -12.82 4.06
CA ALA A 42 6.66 -11.62 4.17
C ALA A 42 5.80 -11.42 2.93
N ILE A 43 6.38 -11.62 1.75
CA ILE A 43 5.64 -11.49 0.48
C ILE A 43 4.51 -12.53 0.42
N ASP A 44 4.81 -13.76 0.85
CA ASP A 44 3.81 -14.82 0.87
C ASP A 44 2.65 -14.45 1.80
N GLU A 45 2.94 -13.89 2.95
CA GLU A 45 1.91 -13.45 3.88
C GLU A 45 1.07 -12.32 3.29
N LEU A 46 1.69 -11.37 2.62
CA LEU A 46 0.97 -10.30 1.94
C LEU A 46 0.02 -10.85 0.88
N ARG A 47 0.46 -11.85 0.12
CA ARG A 47 -0.39 -12.46 -0.90
C ARG A 47 -1.56 -13.24 -0.32
N ARG A 48 -1.29 -14.05 0.70
CA ARG A 48 -2.32 -14.92 1.28
C ARG A 48 -3.30 -14.18 2.18
N ARG A 49 -2.80 -13.28 3.00
CA ARG A 49 -3.64 -12.62 4.00
C ARG A 49 -4.11 -11.23 3.59
N HIS A 50 -3.39 -10.60 2.68
CA HIS A 50 -3.69 -9.22 2.29
C HIS A 50 -3.97 -9.07 0.79
N ARG A 51 -4.10 -10.18 0.10
CA ARG A 51 -4.44 -10.20 -1.33
C ARG A 51 -3.53 -9.34 -2.20
N MET A 52 -2.25 -9.33 -1.88
CA MET A 52 -1.29 -8.56 -2.65
C MET A 52 -1.24 -9.02 -4.10
N HIS A 53 -1.25 -8.08 -5.00
CA HIS A 53 -1.06 -8.33 -6.43
C HIS A 53 -0.48 -7.09 -7.11
N THR A 54 0.07 -7.30 -8.31
CA THR A 54 0.58 -6.18 -9.11
C THR A 54 -0.54 -5.61 -9.95
N LEU A 55 -0.46 -4.31 -10.20
CA LEU A 55 -1.48 -3.61 -10.96
C LEU A 55 -1.08 -3.50 -12.44
N ALA A 56 -2.09 -3.30 -13.28
CA ALA A 56 -1.89 -3.14 -14.72
C ALA A 56 -2.45 -1.78 -15.15
N GLY A 57 -2.35 -1.49 -16.45
CA GLY A 57 -2.89 -0.27 -17.01
C GLY A 57 -2.15 0.97 -16.52
N LYS A 58 -2.88 1.99 -16.14
CA LYS A 58 -2.32 3.26 -15.68
C LYS A 58 -1.48 3.12 -14.42
N TRP A 59 -1.71 2.06 -13.64
CA TRP A 59 -1.00 1.81 -12.40
C TRP A 59 0.09 0.75 -12.53
N LYS A 60 0.45 0.41 -13.76
CA LYS A 60 1.47 -0.61 -14.02
C LYS A 60 2.75 -0.30 -13.24
N GLY A 61 3.34 -1.34 -12.64
CA GLY A 61 4.55 -1.21 -11.83
C GLY A 61 4.27 -0.99 -10.36
N ASN A 62 3.01 -0.77 -9.99
CA ASN A 62 2.62 -0.64 -8.60
C ASN A 62 2.03 -1.94 -8.08
N ASN A 63 2.11 -2.12 -6.76
CA ASN A 63 1.48 -3.24 -6.07
C ASN A 63 0.34 -2.72 -5.23
N GLU A 64 -0.61 -3.59 -4.93
CA GLU A 64 -1.75 -3.26 -4.09
C GLU A 64 -1.96 -4.36 -3.08
N CYS A 65 -2.37 -4.02 -1.87
CA CYS A 65 -2.85 -5.02 -0.92
C CYS A 65 -3.93 -4.42 -0.03
N HIS A 66 -4.66 -5.31 0.67
CA HIS A 66 -5.69 -4.94 1.61
C HIS A 66 -5.09 -4.84 3.01
N VAL A 67 -5.41 -3.76 3.74
CA VAL A 67 -4.87 -3.57 5.08
C VAL A 67 -5.52 -4.51 6.07
N ALA A 68 -6.84 -4.65 5.99
CA ALA A 68 -7.59 -5.50 6.90
C ALA A 68 -8.53 -6.40 6.13
N ASN A 69 -8.94 -7.50 6.77
CA ASN A 69 -9.88 -8.44 6.15
C ASN A 69 -11.26 -7.85 5.96
N ALA A 70 -11.65 -6.95 6.85
CA ALA A 70 -12.94 -6.27 6.77
C ALA A 70 -12.70 -4.84 6.31
N GLY A 71 -13.55 -4.38 5.43
CA GLY A 71 -13.43 -3.03 4.92
C GLY A 71 -12.64 -2.95 3.62
N ASP A 72 -12.66 -1.78 3.06
CA ASP A 72 -12.12 -1.53 1.73
C ASP A 72 -10.91 -0.59 1.83
N TRP A 73 -9.96 -0.94 2.72
CA TRP A 73 -8.75 -0.13 2.89
C TRP A 73 -7.59 -0.79 2.14
N LEU A 74 -7.08 -0.06 1.16
CA LEU A 74 -6.00 -0.53 0.29
C LEU A 74 -4.76 0.33 0.45
N ILE A 75 -3.59 -0.27 0.20
CA ILE A 75 -2.33 0.45 0.05
C ILE A 75 -1.81 0.16 -1.35
N VAL A 76 -1.33 1.20 -2.03
CA VAL A 76 -0.67 1.06 -3.33
C VAL A 76 0.77 1.57 -3.18
N TRP A 77 1.72 0.75 -3.60
CA TRP A 77 3.14 1.13 -3.50
C TRP A 77 3.93 0.60 -4.70
N LYS A 78 5.10 1.18 -4.91
CA LYS A 78 6.01 0.78 -5.96
C LYS A 78 7.40 0.57 -5.37
N VAL A 79 8.07 -0.49 -5.80
CA VAL A 79 9.44 -0.76 -5.35
C VAL A 79 10.41 -0.41 -6.47
N CYS A 80 11.42 0.37 -6.13
CA CYS A 80 12.45 0.78 -7.08
C CYS A 80 13.74 1.06 -6.33
N ASP A 81 14.83 0.45 -6.79
CA ASP A 81 16.17 0.67 -6.24
C ASP A 81 16.26 0.54 -4.71
N GLY A 82 15.63 -0.49 -4.17
CA GLY A 82 15.67 -0.76 -2.73
C GLY A 82 14.77 0.12 -1.90
N VAL A 83 13.87 0.86 -2.54
CA VAL A 83 12.95 1.77 -1.84
C VAL A 83 11.51 1.39 -2.18
N ALA A 84 10.67 1.35 -1.15
CA ALA A 84 9.23 1.22 -1.32
C ALA A 84 8.62 2.62 -1.28
N PHE A 85 8.07 3.04 -2.41
CA PHE A 85 7.38 4.33 -2.52
C PHE A 85 5.89 4.10 -2.27
N PHE A 86 5.41 4.54 -1.11
CA PHE A 86 3.99 4.41 -0.77
C PHE A 86 3.24 5.54 -1.45
N GLN A 87 2.37 5.19 -2.39
CA GLN A 87 1.74 6.11 -3.34
C GLN A 87 0.37 6.59 -2.90
N ARG A 88 -0.51 5.66 -2.54
CA ARG A 88 -1.87 5.98 -2.16
C ARG A 88 -2.37 5.00 -1.10
N ALA A 89 -3.36 5.46 -0.33
CA ALA A 89 -4.09 4.62 0.60
C ALA A 89 -5.54 5.07 0.63
N GLY A 90 -6.47 4.14 0.80
CA GLY A 90 -7.89 4.48 0.84
C GLY A 90 -8.73 3.37 0.25
N SER A 91 -9.97 3.69 -0.10
CA SER A 91 -10.85 2.74 -0.75
C SER A 91 -10.50 2.59 -2.22
N HIS A 92 -11.04 1.54 -2.84
CA HIS A 92 -10.87 1.29 -4.26
C HIS A 92 -11.26 2.52 -5.08
N ASP A 93 -12.45 3.07 -4.80
CA ASP A 93 -12.96 4.21 -5.54
C ASP A 93 -12.09 5.45 -5.35
N GLU A 94 -11.64 5.71 -4.12
CA GLU A 94 -10.82 6.87 -3.84
C GLU A 94 -9.50 6.83 -4.59
N ILE A 95 -8.91 5.66 -4.69
CA ILE A 95 -7.61 5.52 -5.35
C ILE A 95 -7.76 5.51 -6.86
N PHE A 96 -8.64 4.67 -7.39
CA PHE A 96 -8.68 4.38 -8.82
C PHE A 96 -9.56 5.31 -9.63
N ASN A 97 -10.35 6.15 -8.98
CA ASN A 97 -11.06 7.22 -9.65
C ASN A 97 -10.28 8.53 -9.68
N SER A 98 -9.06 8.52 -9.12
CA SER A 98 -8.18 9.67 -9.15
C SER A 98 -7.05 9.44 -10.14
N ARG A 99 -6.27 10.48 -10.40
CA ARG A 99 -5.09 10.33 -11.25
C ARG A 99 -4.05 9.46 -10.59
N PRO A 100 -3.38 8.54 -11.35
CA PRO A 100 -2.23 7.84 -10.81
C PRO A 100 -1.13 8.84 -10.46
N PRO A 101 -0.26 8.50 -9.48
CA PRO A 101 0.89 9.35 -9.19
C PRO A 101 1.78 9.46 -10.42
N LEU A 102 2.45 10.56 -10.55
CA LEU A 102 3.43 10.76 -11.61
C LEU A 102 4.62 9.88 -11.31
N LYS A 103 4.82 8.88 -12.09
CA LYS A 103 5.85 7.92 -11.99
C LYS A 103 5.73 6.94 -10.96
#